data_a0579f6d58ad7118bab66a010876ebd0
#
_entry.id   a0579f6d58ad7118bab66a010876ebd0
#
_cell.length_a   1.000
_cell.length_b   1.000
_cell.length_c   1.000
_cell.angle_alpha   90.00
_cell.angle_beta   90.00
_cell.angle_gamma   90.00
#
_symmetry.space_group_name_H-M   'P 1'
#
loop_
_entity.id
_entity.type
_entity.pdbx_description
1 polymer ?
#
loop_
_entity_poly.entity_id
_entity_poly.type
_entity_poly.pdbx_seq_one_letter_code
_entity_poly.pdbx_strand_id
1 'polypeptide(L)'
;MQNIRPSAELRNKYNEISTLCKETREPVYITVNGHGDTVILSLEQFNQMQAELELLKMLAESEEDVRNGRVAHVENTFNDIRKKLEL
;
A
#
# COMPACT_ATOMS: atom_id res chain seq x y z
N MET A 1 1.14 7.52 -15.17
CA MET A 1 0.44 6.74 -16.21
C MET A 1 0.02 5.40 -15.61
N GLN A 2 -1.25 5.09 -15.68
CA GLN A 2 -1.75 3.83 -15.12
C GLN A 2 -1.40 2.66 -16.03
N ASN A 3 -0.86 1.60 -15.44
CA ASN A 3 -0.57 0.37 -16.16
C ASN A 3 -1.82 -0.52 -16.12
N ILE A 4 -2.45 -0.68 -17.27
CA ILE A 4 -3.66 -1.48 -17.41
C ILE A 4 -3.35 -2.67 -18.29
N ARG A 5 -3.61 -3.87 -17.80
CA ARG A 5 -3.32 -5.12 -18.52
C ARG A 5 -4.53 -6.06 -18.44
N PRO A 6 -4.83 -6.80 -19.52
CA PRO A 6 -5.88 -7.80 -19.46
C PRO A 6 -5.47 -9.02 -18.63
N SER A 7 -6.45 -9.71 -18.07
CA SER A 7 -6.21 -10.90 -17.24
C SER A 7 -5.44 -12.01 -17.96
N ALA A 8 -5.59 -12.11 -19.28
CA ALA A 8 -4.85 -13.08 -20.08
C ALA A 8 -3.34 -12.84 -19.99
N GLU A 9 -2.89 -11.59 -19.96
CA GLU A 9 -1.47 -11.26 -19.78
C GLU A 9 -0.96 -11.67 -18.41
N LEU A 10 -1.77 -11.50 -17.38
CA LEU A 10 -1.39 -11.94 -16.03
C LEU A 10 -1.15 -13.46 -16.00
N ARG A 11 -2.02 -14.21 -16.65
CA ARG A 11 -1.91 -15.66 -16.71
C ARG A 11 -0.67 -16.11 -17.49
N ASN A 12 -0.42 -15.48 -18.64
CA ASN A 12 0.62 -15.91 -19.56
C ASN A 12 1.97 -15.23 -19.34
N LYS A 13 1.97 -14.03 -18.77
CA LYS A 13 3.17 -13.19 -18.61
C LYS A 13 3.32 -12.69 -17.18
N TYR A 14 3.05 -13.53 -16.21
CA TYR A 14 3.12 -13.17 -14.79
C TYR A 14 4.47 -12.53 -14.43
N ASN A 15 5.57 -13.10 -14.91
CA ASN A 15 6.90 -12.61 -14.59
C ASN A 15 7.11 -11.17 -15.10
N GLU A 16 6.61 -10.85 -16.27
CA GLU A 16 6.70 -9.48 -16.81
C GLU A 16 5.90 -8.50 -15.96
N ILE A 17 4.69 -8.89 -15.55
CA ILE A 17 3.84 -8.03 -14.72
C ILE A 17 4.46 -7.86 -13.33
N SER A 18 4.99 -8.92 -12.74
CA SER A 18 5.68 -8.85 -11.46
C SER A 18 6.88 -7.90 -11.51
N THR A 19 7.69 -8.01 -12.56
CA THR A 19 8.84 -7.13 -12.77
C THR A 19 8.40 -5.67 -12.94
N LEU A 20 7.34 -5.45 -13.72
CA LEU A 20 6.78 -4.12 -13.93
C LEU A 20 6.36 -3.47 -12.60
N CYS A 21 5.67 -4.21 -11.74
CA CYS A 21 5.27 -3.73 -10.43
C CYS A 21 6.48 -3.35 -9.56
N LYS A 22 7.52 -4.16 -9.57
CA LYS A 22 8.72 -3.94 -8.78
C LYS A 22 9.55 -2.75 -9.28
N GLU A 23 9.68 -2.61 -10.59
CA GLU A 23 10.49 -1.54 -11.17
C GLU A 23 9.81 -0.18 -11.12
N THR A 24 8.52 -0.13 -11.43
CA THR A 24 7.79 1.14 -11.46
C THR A 24 7.29 1.59 -10.11
N ARG A 25 7.18 0.66 -9.16
CA ARG A 25 6.57 0.90 -7.84
C ARG A 25 5.16 1.47 -7.95
N GLU A 26 4.48 1.10 -9.01
CA GLU A 26 3.11 1.51 -9.27
C GLU A 26 2.22 0.28 -9.41
N PRO A 27 0.92 0.41 -9.07
CA PRO A 27 0.00 -0.70 -9.24
C PRO A 27 -0.24 -1.01 -10.71
N VAL A 28 -0.48 -2.28 -10.99
CA VAL A 28 -0.93 -2.73 -12.30
C VAL A 28 -2.39 -3.14 -12.18
N TYR A 29 -3.23 -2.51 -12.99
CA TYR A 29 -4.67 -2.78 -12.97
C TYR A 29 -4.97 -3.89 -13.95
N ILE A 30 -5.62 -4.94 -13.47
CA ILE A 30 -6.00 -6.09 -14.28
C ILE A 30 -7.48 -5.97 -14.66
N THR A 31 -7.76 -6.14 -15.94
CA THR A 31 -9.11 -6.04 -16.47
C THR A 31 -9.62 -7.38 -16.96
N VAL A 32 -10.93 -7.55 -16.86
CA VAL A 32 -11.64 -8.68 -17.45
C VAL A 32 -12.77 -8.11 -18.31
N ASN A 33 -12.79 -8.47 -19.58
CA ASN A 33 -13.78 -7.93 -20.54
C ASN A 33 -13.85 -6.41 -20.54
N GLY A 34 -12.69 -5.76 -20.42
CA GLY A 34 -12.59 -4.31 -20.44
C GLY A 34 -12.95 -3.60 -19.13
N HIS A 35 -13.31 -4.37 -18.10
CA HIS A 35 -13.66 -3.82 -16.80
C HIS A 35 -12.57 -4.10 -15.77
N GLY A 36 -12.32 -3.15 -14.88
CA GLY A 36 -11.36 -3.35 -13.79
C GLY A 36 -11.80 -4.48 -12.88
N ASP A 37 -10.90 -5.42 -12.62
CA ASP A 37 -11.19 -6.61 -11.82
C ASP A 37 -10.32 -6.66 -10.57
N THR A 38 -9.01 -6.56 -10.75
CA THR A 38 -8.04 -6.67 -9.66
C THR A 38 -6.91 -5.67 -9.83
N VAL A 39 -6.16 -5.47 -8.75
CA VAL A 39 -4.96 -4.63 -8.76
C VAL A 39 -3.81 -5.46 -8.23
N ILE A 40 -2.67 -5.37 -8.89
CA ILE A 40 -1.44 -6.07 -8.47
C ILE A 40 -0.42 -5.04 -8.04
N LEU A 41 0.16 -5.27 -6.87
CA LEU A 41 1.20 -4.43 -6.30
C LEU A 41 2.39 -5.30 -5.92
N SER A 42 3.60 -4.73 -5.96
CA SER A 42 4.72 -5.39 -5.32
C SER A 42 4.48 -5.44 -3.81
N LEU A 43 5.02 -6.43 -3.12
CA LEU A 43 4.88 -6.54 -1.67
C LEU A 43 5.46 -5.31 -0.97
N GLU A 44 6.58 -4.81 -1.46
CA GLU A 44 7.20 -3.59 -0.94
C GLU A 44 6.26 -2.40 -1.04
N GLN A 45 5.63 -2.20 -2.20
CA GLN A 45 4.69 -1.11 -2.43
C GLN A 45 3.47 -1.23 -1.51
N PHE A 46 2.95 -2.44 -1.37
CA PHE A 46 1.81 -2.69 -0.48
C PHE A 46 2.15 -2.35 0.97
N ASN A 47 3.31 -2.79 1.45
CA ASN A 47 3.76 -2.50 2.82
C ASN A 47 3.95 -1.00 3.05
N GLN A 48 4.48 -0.30 2.05
CA GLN A 48 4.65 1.15 2.12
C GLN A 48 3.31 1.86 2.21
N MET A 49 2.33 1.46 1.42
CA MET A 49 0.98 2.03 1.46
C MET A 49 0.31 1.77 2.81
N GLN A 50 0.48 0.59 3.38
CA GLN A 50 -0.05 0.26 4.70
C GLN A 50 0.59 1.13 5.79
N ALA A 51 1.89 1.36 5.70
CA ALA A 51 2.60 2.24 6.63
C ALA A 51 2.08 3.67 6.56
N GLU A 52 1.86 4.18 5.36
CA GLU A 52 1.35 5.54 5.15
C GLU A 52 -0.06 5.69 5.72
N LEU A 53 -0.92 4.70 5.52
CA LEU A 53 -2.28 4.72 6.07
C LEU A 53 -2.26 4.70 7.60
N GLU A 54 -1.43 3.86 8.20
CA GLU A 54 -1.30 3.80 9.65
C GLU A 54 -0.76 5.11 10.22
N LEU A 55 0.21 5.72 9.55
CA LEU A 55 0.76 7.00 9.95
C LEU A 55 -0.30 8.11 9.92
N LEU A 56 -1.08 8.19 8.83
CA LEU A 56 -2.15 9.18 8.71
C LEU A 56 -3.21 8.99 9.79
N LYS A 57 -3.56 7.75 10.08
CA LYS A 57 -4.52 7.41 11.13
C LYS A 57 -4.01 7.86 12.50
N MET A 58 -2.74 7.62 12.79
CA MET A 58 -2.11 8.03 14.04
C MET A 58 -2.04 9.54 14.19
N LEU A 59 -1.73 10.26 13.12
CA LEU A 59 -1.69 11.71 13.13
C LEU A 59 -3.07 12.29 13.44
N ALA A 60 -4.12 11.70 12.89
CA ALA A 60 -5.49 12.12 13.20
C ALA A 60 -5.84 11.86 14.66
N GLU A 61 -5.49 10.69 15.21
CA GLU A 61 -5.70 10.36 16.61
C GLU A 61 -4.90 11.26 17.54
N SER A 62 -3.64 11.52 17.20
CA SER A 62 -2.76 12.40 17.97
C SER A 62 -3.30 13.84 18.02
N GLU A 63 -3.79 14.35 16.91
CA GLU A 63 -4.38 15.68 16.84
C GLU A 63 -5.62 15.77 17.72
N GLU A 64 -6.46 14.74 17.71
CA GLU A 64 -7.64 14.65 18.56
C GLU A 64 -7.26 14.58 20.05
N ASP A 65 -6.24 13.79 20.40
CA ASP A 65 -5.74 13.67 21.76
C ASP A 65 -5.19 14.99 22.29
N VAL A 66 -4.51 15.75 21.46
CA VAL A 66 -4.01 17.08 21.81
C VAL A 66 -5.17 18.02 22.12
N ARG A 67 -6.23 18.00 21.34
CA ARG A 67 -7.43 18.81 21.58
C ARG A 67 -8.10 18.47 22.90
N ASN A 68 -8.05 17.20 23.30
CA ASN A 68 -8.65 16.72 24.54
C ASN A 68 -7.71 16.81 25.73
N GLY A 69 -6.53 17.40 25.57
CA GLY A 69 -5.54 17.52 26.62
C GLY A 69 -4.77 16.26 26.92
N ARG A 70 -4.82 15.28 26.05
CA ARG A 70 -4.07 14.03 26.16
C ARG A 70 -2.74 14.14 25.45
N VAL A 71 -1.70 13.62 26.05
CA VAL A 71 -0.38 13.56 25.42
C VAL A 71 -0.22 12.17 24.78
N ALA A 72 -0.16 12.13 23.48
CA ALA A 72 0.07 10.88 22.75
C ALA A 72 1.56 10.50 22.79
N HIS A 73 1.85 9.23 23.10
CA HIS A 73 3.20 8.70 23.01
C HIS A 73 3.50 8.30 21.57
N VAL A 74 3.80 9.30 20.74
CA VAL A 74 4.00 9.13 19.30
C VAL A 74 5.15 8.16 19.01
N GLU A 75 6.24 8.23 19.75
CA GLU A 75 7.40 7.35 19.57
C GLU A 75 7.06 5.87 19.70
N ASN A 76 6.28 5.50 20.72
CA ASN A 76 5.88 4.11 20.94
C ASN A 76 5.01 3.61 19.78
N THR A 77 4.16 4.47 19.26
CA THR A 77 3.28 4.12 18.17
C THR A 77 4.04 3.92 16.86
N PHE A 78 5.06 4.75 16.60
CA PHE A 78 5.96 4.53 15.46
C PHE A 78 6.72 3.22 15.56
N ASN A 79 7.20 2.86 16.75
CA ASN A 79 7.89 1.60 16.97
C ASN A 79 6.98 0.40 16.75
N ASP A 80 5.72 0.49 17.16
CA ASP A 80 4.73 -0.56 16.93
C ASP A 80 4.47 -0.77 15.45
N ILE A 81 4.39 0.31 14.67
CA ILE A 81 4.23 0.24 13.23
C ILE A 81 5.44 -0.42 12.58
N ARG A 82 6.65 -0.06 12.98
CA ARG A 82 7.86 -0.69 12.47
C ARG A 82 7.87 -2.18 12.72
N LYS A 83 7.46 -2.62 13.90
CA LYS A 83 7.37 -4.05 14.23
C LYS A 83 6.37 -4.77 13.35
N LYS A 84 5.24 -4.16 13.05
CA LYS A 84 4.24 -4.74 12.15
C LYS A 84 4.74 -4.86 10.73
N LEU A 85 5.63 -3.95 10.31
CA LEU A 85 6.17 -3.92 8.94
C LEU A 85 7.44 -4.75 8.78
N GLU A 86 8.12 -5.08 9.87
CA GLU A 86 9.26 -5.98 9.88
C GLU A 86 8.74 -7.42 9.83
N LEU A 87 8.52 -7.89 8.63
CA LEU A 87 8.09 -9.27 8.40
C LEU A 87 9.27 -10.16 8.11
#